data_a14a33a61386a0e711a32280552a7d85
#
_entry.id   a14a33a61386a0e711a32280552a7d85
#
_cell.length_a   1.000
_cell.length_b   1.000
_cell.length_c   1.000
_cell.angle_alpha   90.00
_cell.angle_beta   90.00
_cell.angle_gamma   90.00
#
_symmetry.space_group_name_H-M   'P 1'
#
loop_
_entity.id
_entity.type
_entity.pdbx_description
1 polymer ?
#
loop_
_entity_poly.entity_id
_entity_poly.type
_entity_poly.pdbx_seq_one_letter_code
_entity_poly.pdbx_strand_id
1 'polypeptide(L)'
;MSAPTAPVWLRELPAVQTLRLMLVQNYHITTDGRAREVIRRREADTDGLPPARSRITSPYDTDARWAAKGEDLFWNGFKVHLTETCDDHAGEPDQPAGRDDRAEPDARQPPTPNLITNVATTPSTTPDVKATTPIHHQLHDHHVLPAEHYLDSGYPSADTITTAANTFGVTLVTPALLDQSPQARAGTGFDKTAFTIDFDTRQVICPQGNSSANWSPANQRGTQVIVVKFATDTCRPCPVQAQCTTAKRGGRQLTFYPRDLHHALTQARTQQSAKDWQDKYKLRAGVEGTIHQAITITGIRHARYRGLTKTHLQHVFSAIALNLIRLHAWWTGNPLQHGRTSRLERLNLALAA
;
A
#
# COMPACT_ATOMS: atom_id res chain seq x y z
N MET A 1 -38.38 -18.67 -3.89
CA MET A 1 -37.64 -18.07 -5.01
C MET A 1 -37.22 -19.06 -6.08
N SER A 2 -37.15 -20.32 -5.78
CA SER A 2 -36.88 -21.38 -6.76
C SER A 2 -38.16 -22.15 -7.19
N ALA A 3 -39.33 -21.71 -6.73
CA ALA A 3 -40.57 -22.31 -7.15
C ALA A 3 -40.77 -22.13 -8.66
N PRO A 4 -41.23 -23.15 -9.40
CA PRO A 4 -41.48 -23.04 -10.84
C PRO A 4 -42.45 -21.91 -11.22
N THR A 5 -43.33 -21.53 -10.29
CA THR A 5 -44.33 -20.47 -10.46
C THR A 5 -43.81 -19.07 -10.15
N ALA A 6 -42.58 -18.92 -9.62
CA ALA A 6 -42.05 -17.60 -9.31
C ALA A 6 -41.72 -16.82 -10.59
N PRO A 7 -42.14 -15.56 -10.74
CA PRO A 7 -41.83 -14.73 -11.90
C PRO A 7 -40.32 -14.63 -12.12
N VAL A 8 -39.87 -14.74 -13.37
CA VAL A 8 -38.42 -14.73 -13.72
C VAL A 8 -37.75 -13.43 -13.25
N TRP A 9 -38.42 -12.29 -13.42
CA TRP A 9 -37.91 -10.98 -13.03
C TRP A 9 -37.62 -10.86 -11.53
N LEU A 10 -38.31 -11.64 -10.67
CA LEU A 10 -38.05 -11.64 -9.23
C LEU A 10 -36.61 -12.04 -8.88
N ARG A 11 -36.00 -12.90 -9.70
CA ARG A 11 -34.62 -13.35 -9.54
C ARG A 11 -33.60 -12.26 -9.92
N GLU A 12 -34.01 -11.29 -10.73
CA GLU A 12 -33.13 -10.22 -11.23
C GLU A 12 -33.10 -9.02 -10.27
N LEU A 13 -34.00 -8.95 -9.28
CA LEU A 13 -33.99 -7.89 -8.30
C LEU A 13 -32.66 -7.88 -7.50
N PRO A 14 -31.98 -6.74 -7.37
CA PRO A 14 -30.70 -6.63 -6.65
C PRO A 14 -30.76 -7.18 -5.24
N ALA A 15 -31.84 -6.91 -4.51
CA ALA A 15 -32.05 -7.43 -3.14
C ALA A 15 -32.14 -8.97 -3.10
N VAL A 16 -32.78 -9.57 -4.12
CA VAL A 16 -32.89 -11.04 -4.22
C VAL A 16 -31.54 -11.65 -4.60
N GLN A 17 -30.78 -11.02 -5.48
CA GLN A 17 -29.43 -11.47 -5.81
C GLN A 17 -28.49 -11.38 -4.58
N THR A 18 -28.56 -10.29 -3.83
CA THR A 18 -27.82 -10.14 -2.59
C THR A 18 -28.17 -11.23 -1.59
N LEU A 19 -29.47 -11.52 -1.38
CA LEU A 19 -29.93 -12.58 -0.49
C LEU A 19 -29.42 -13.96 -0.95
N ARG A 20 -29.48 -14.25 -2.23
CA ARG A 20 -28.96 -15.53 -2.79
C ARG A 20 -27.45 -15.68 -2.56
N LEU A 21 -26.68 -14.61 -2.81
CA LEU A 21 -25.24 -14.62 -2.55
C LEU A 21 -24.94 -14.86 -1.06
N MET A 22 -25.66 -14.18 -0.16
CA MET A 22 -25.48 -14.37 1.29
C MET A 22 -25.85 -15.79 1.72
N LEU A 23 -26.93 -16.37 1.17
CA LEU A 23 -27.30 -17.75 1.46
C LEU A 23 -26.19 -18.71 1.03
N VAL A 24 -25.72 -18.62 -0.20
CA VAL A 24 -24.64 -19.49 -0.73
C VAL A 24 -23.32 -19.32 0.04
N GLN A 25 -23.02 -18.08 0.47
CA GLN A 25 -21.79 -17.78 1.20
C GLN A 25 -21.80 -18.30 2.64
N ASN A 26 -22.97 -18.37 3.28
CA ASN A 26 -23.08 -18.69 4.71
C ASN A 26 -23.70 -20.08 4.99
N TYR A 27 -24.33 -20.70 4.02
CA TYR A 27 -25.01 -21.97 4.19
C TYR A 27 -24.66 -22.96 3.08
N HIS A 28 -24.76 -24.23 3.38
CA HIS A 28 -24.67 -25.32 2.42
C HIS A 28 -25.72 -26.38 2.73
N ILE A 29 -26.04 -27.20 1.72
CA ILE A 29 -26.93 -28.33 1.86
C ILE A 29 -26.09 -29.55 2.25
N THR A 30 -26.50 -30.25 3.28
CA THR A 30 -25.90 -31.51 3.74
C THR A 30 -27.00 -32.54 3.94
N THR A 31 -26.62 -33.79 4.10
CA THR A 31 -27.55 -34.90 4.36
C THR A 31 -27.46 -35.31 5.83
N ASP A 32 -28.60 -35.36 6.51
CA ASP A 32 -28.64 -35.88 7.89
C ASP A 32 -28.51 -37.43 7.94
N GLY A 33 -28.38 -37.99 9.14
CA GLY A 33 -28.29 -39.41 9.35
C GLY A 33 -29.50 -40.25 8.86
N ARG A 34 -30.56 -39.60 8.39
CA ARG A 34 -31.77 -40.18 7.81
C ARG A 34 -31.90 -39.93 6.31
N ALA A 35 -30.79 -39.57 5.66
CA ALA A 35 -30.69 -39.27 4.23
C ALA A 35 -31.58 -38.10 3.76
N ARG A 36 -31.95 -37.13 4.66
CA ARG A 36 -32.72 -35.94 4.30
C ARG A 36 -31.80 -34.77 4.12
N GLU A 37 -32.07 -33.95 3.10
CA GLU A 37 -31.36 -32.68 2.90
C GLU A 37 -31.65 -31.70 4.04
N VAL A 38 -30.61 -31.15 4.63
CA VAL A 38 -30.66 -30.16 5.69
C VAL A 38 -29.76 -28.98 5.31
N ILE A 39 -30.25 -27.78 5.55
CA ILE A 39 -29.45 -26.56 5.36
C ILE A 39 -28.66 -26.32 6.65
N ARG A 40 -27.33 -26.32 6.55
CA ARG A 40 -26.40 -26.03 7.65
C ARG A 40 -25.63 -24.73 7.38
N ARG A 41 -25.34 -24.01 8.44
CA ARG A 41 -24.41 -22.89 8.38
C ARG A 41 -23.01 -23.41 8.12
N ARG A 42 -22.26 -22.73 7.24
CA ARG A 42 -20.84 -23.02 7.00
C ARG A 42 -20.00 -22.69 8.22
N GLU A 43 -19.12 -23.59 8.58
CA GLU A 43 -18.09 -23.40 9.58
C GLU A 43 -16.77 -23.10 8.87
N ALA A 44 -16.03 -22.07 9.35
CA ALA A 44 -14.81 -21.60 8.69
C ALA A 44 -13.76 -22.70 8.55
N ASP A 45 -13.63 -23.52 9.59
CA ASP A 45 -12.55 -24.52 9.72
C ASP A 45 -12.84 -25.80 8.93
N THR A 46 -14.11 -26.16 8.77
CA THR A 46 -14.50 -27.43 8.12
C THR A 46 -15.01 -27.24 6.69
N ASP A 47 -15.85 -26.23 6.46
CA ASP A 47 -16.52 -25.99 5.17
C ASP A 47 -15.82 -24.92 4.33
N GLY A 48 -14.92 -24.16 4.95
CA GLY A 48 -14.30 -22.97 4.37
C GLY A 48 -15.29 -21.81 4.19
N LEU A 49 -14.74 -20.63 4.08
CA LEU A 49 -15.49 -19.40 3.76
C LEU A 49 -15.03 -18.85 2.41
N PRO A 50 -15.91 -18.13 1.68
CA PRO A 50 -15.52 -17.42 0.49
C PRO A 50 -14.37 -16.44 0.77
N PRO A 51 -13.49 -16.17 -0.22
CA PRO A 51 -12.42 -15.20 -0.06
C PRO A 51 -12.95 -13.86 0.44
N ALA A 52 -12.23 -13.19 1.36
CA ALA A 52 -12.66 -11.93 1.99
C ALA A 52 -13.08 -10.86 0.97
N ARG A 53 -12.40 -10.81 -0.18
CA ARG A 53 -12.69 -9.86 -1.28
C ARG A 53 -14.09 -10.02 -1.89
N SER A 54 -14.66 -11.22 -1.86
CA SER A 54 -15.98 -11.54 -2.45
C SER A 54 -17.07 -11.73 -1.39
N ARG A 55 -16.68 -11.87 -0.11
CA ARG A 55 -17.61 -12.14 0.99
C ARG A 55 -18.39 -10.87 1.36
N ILE A 56 -19.72 -10.92 1.22
CA ILE A 56 -20.63 -9.88 1.66
C ILE A 56 -20.77 -10.01 3.18
N THR A 57 -20.50 -8.92 3.90
CA THR A 57 -20.59 -8.87 5.37
C THR A 57 -21.91 -8.28 5.85
N SER A 58 -22.59 -7.51 5.01
CA SER A 58 -23.89 -6.93 5.28
C SER A 58 -24.76 -6.87 4.02
N PRO A 59 -26.04 -7.25 4.09
CA PRO A 59 -26.96 -7.09 2.94
C PRO A 59 -27.27 -5.63 2.63
N TYR A 60 -27.03 -4.74 3.58
CA TYR A 60 -27.31 -3.31 3.46
C TYR A 60 -26.20 -2.52 2.76
N ASP A 61 -24.97 -3.04 2.79
CA ASP A 61 -23.82 -2.49 2.07
C ASP A 61 -23.04 -3.63 1.43
N THR A 62 -23.34 -3.87 0.14
CA THR A 62 -22.75 -4.95 -0.63
C THR A 62 -21.33 -4.65 -1.10
N ASP A 63 -20.84 -3.41 -0.97
CA ASP A 63 -19.49 -3.00 -1.34
C ASP A 63 -18.51 -3.08 -0.16
N ALA A 64 -19.01 -2.93 1.06
CA ALA A 64 -18.20 -3.04 2.27
C ALA A 64 -17.60 -4.44 2.42
N ARG A 65 -16.32 -4.50 2.81
CA ARG A 65 -15.59 -5.75 3.04
C ARG A 65 -14.97 -5.74 4.41
N TRP A 66 -14.86 -6.92 4.99
CA TRP A 66 -14.11 -7.13 6.22
C TRP A 66 -12.62 -7.20 5.91
N ALA A 67 -11.82 -6.49 6.70
CA ALA A 67 -10.37 -6.52 6.64
C ALA A 67 -9.77 -6.45 8.03
N ALA A 68 -8.51 -6.89 8.12
CA ALA A 68 -7.68 -6.80 9.31
C ALA A 68 -6.32 -6.21 8.96
N LYS A 69 -5.69 -5.50 9.91
CA LYS A 69 -4.31 -5.07 9.83
C LYS A 69 -3.63 -5.44 11.15
N GLY A 70 -2.71 -6.40 11.09
CA GLY A 70 -2.17 -7.03 12.30
C GLY A 70 -3.24 -7.85 13.02
N GLU A 71 -3.04 -8.06 14.31
CA GLU A 71 -3.94 -8.85 15.17
C GLU A 71 -5.00 -7.99 15.87
N ASP A 72 -4.81 -6.68 15.94
CA ASP A 72 -5.60 -5.79 16.79
C ASP A 72 -6.57 -4.88 16.03
N LEU A 73 -6.36 -4.64 14.74
CA LEU A 73 -7.19 -3.71 13.98
C LEU A 73 -8.07 -4.44 12.97
N PHE A 74 -9.36 -4.45 13.26
CA PHE A 74 -10.39 -5.04 12.40
C PHE A 74 -11.42 -3.99 12.01
N TRP A 75 -11.85 -3.99 10.74
CA TRP A 75 -12.95 -3.12 10.31
C TRP A 75 -13.73 -3.75 9.16
N ASN A 76 -14.96 -3.27 9.01
CA ASN A 76 -15.80 -3.57 7.86
C ASN A 76 -16.06 -2.28 7.10
N GLY A 77 -15.70 -2.21 5.82
CA GLY A 77 -15.90 -1.00 5.03
C GLY A 77 -14.87 -0.81 3.93
N PHE A 78 -14.22 0.34 3.96
CA PHE A 78 -13.39 0.86 2.89
C PHE A 78 -12.05 1.36 3.43
N LYS A 79 -11.10 1.61 2.53
CA LYS A 79 -9.88 2.37 2.79
C LYS A 79 -9.98 3.73 2.11
N VAL A 80 -9.45 4.77 2.74
CA VAL A 80 -9.22 6.07 2.14
C VAL A 80 -7.72 6.25 1.90
N HIS A 81 -7.37 6.75 0.73
CA HIS A 81 -6.03 7.15 0.34
C HIS A 81 -6.04 8.65 0.11
N LEU A 82 -5.21 9.38 0.83
CA LEU A 82 -5.07 10.83 0.72
C LEU A 82 -3.69 11.13 0.14
N THR A 83 -3.65 11.95 -0.90
CA THR A 83 -2.41 12.55 -1.42
C THR A 83 -2.43 14.03 -1.08
N GLU A 84 -1.32 14.55 -0.55
CA GLU A 84 -1.17 15.96 -0.22
C GLU A 84 0.16 16.49 -0.73
N THR A 85 0.26 17.81 -0.88
CA THR A 85 1.53 18.46 -1.10
C THR A 85 2.41 18.32 0.14
N CYS A 86 3.72 18.35 -0.04
CA CYS A 86 4.67 18.44 1.06
C CYS A 86 5.69 19.53 0.73
N ASP A 87 6.10 20.30 1.74
CA ASP A 87 7.10 21.35 1.56
C ASP A 87 8.50 20.74 1.42
N ASP A 88 9.17 21.08 0.32
CA ASP A 88 10.58 20.74 0.09
C ASP A 88 11.54 21.60 0.93
N HIS A 89 11.03 22.59 1.66
CA HIS A 89 11.83 23.57 2.41
C HIS A 89 12.39 23.06 3.74
N ALA A 90 12.13 21.82 4.13
CA ALA A 90 12.69 21.22 5.35
C ALA A 90 14.21 20.93 5.29
N GLY A 91 14.88 21.29 4.19
CA GLY A 91 16.28 20.96 3.92
C GLY A 91 17.24 22.14 3.76
N GLU A 92 16.80 23.38 3.78
CA GLU A 92 17.76 24.49 3.90
C GLU A 92 18.20 24.59 5.37
N PRO A 93 19.48 24.28 5.69
CA PRO A 93 19.99 24.58 7.01
C PRO A 93 19.84 26.08 7.23
N ASP A 94 19.33 26.46 8.41
CA ASP A 94 19.37 27.85 8.90
C ASP A 94 20.75 28.42 8.57
N GLN A 95 20.85 29.18 7.47
CA GLN A 95 22.05 29.99 7.26
C GLN A 95 22.10 30.91 8.46
N PRO A 96 23.21 30.93 9.21
CA PRO A 96 23.33 31.89 10.30
C PRO A 96 23.16 33.27 9.69
N ALA A 97 22.06 33.92 10.05
CA ALA A 97 21.77 35.27 9.65
C ALA A 97 22.98 36.15 10.05
N GLY A 98 23.77 36.54 9.06
CA GLY A 98 24.74 37.60 9.23
C GLY A 98 23.97 38.79 9.78
N ARG A 99 24.26 39.16 11.01
CA ARG A 99 23.71 40.36 11.64
C ARG A 99 24.07 41.56 10.81
N ASP A 100 23.19 41.97 9.94
CA ASP A 100 23.14 43.31 9.41
C ASP A 100 21.94 43.99 10.09
N ASP A 101 22.25 44.80 11.12
CA ASP A 101 21.30 45.43 12.05
C ASP A 101 20.43 46.51 11.38
N ARG A 102 20.27 46.54 10.05
CA ARG A 102 19.56 47.59 9.30
C ARG A 102 18.57 47.11 8.24
N ALA A 103 18.30 45.81 8.12
CA ALA A 103 17.20 45.35 7.27
C ALA A 103 15.91 45.31 8.10
N GLU A 104 14.88 46.03 7.65
CA GLU A 104 13.52 45.85 8.14
C GLU A 104 13.16 44.34 8.04
N PRO A 105 12.38 43.78 9.01
CA PRO A 105 11.99 42.40 8.94
C PRO A 105 11.15 42.19 7.68
N ASP A 106 11.79 41.69 6.63
CA ASP A 106 11.11 41.19 5.43
C ASP A 106 10.05 40.20 5.94
N ALA A 107 8.78 40.58 5.76
CA ALA A 107 7.66 39.79 6.20
C ALA A 107 7.68 38.47 5.36
N ARG A 108 8.48 37.50 5.77
CA ARG A 108 8.52 36.16 5.17
C ARG A 108 7.09 35.67 5.18
N GLN A 109 6.53 35.50 3.99
CA GLN A 109 5.21 34.87 3.86
C GLN A 109 5.26 33.55 4.61
N PRO A 110 4.26 33.27 5.46
CA PRO A 110 4.22 31.99 6.15
C PRO A 110 4.26 30.84 5.10
N PRO A 111 4.95 29.75 5.39
CA PRO A 111 5.08 28.64 4.46
C PRO A 111 3.68 28.22 3.98
N THR A 112 3.57 27.87 2.70
CA THR A 112 2.31 27.45 2.09
C THR A 112 1.79 26.20 2.82
N PRO A 113 0.48 26.13 3.12
CA PRO A 113 -0.05 24.97 3.81
C PRO A 113 -0.05 23.75 2.90
N ASN A 114 0.26 22.58 3.44
CA ASN A 114 0.08 21.34 2.72
C ASN A 114 -1.41 21.12 2.42
N LEU A 115 -1.74 20.89 1.15
CA LEU A 115 -3.12 20.70 0.68
C LEU A 115 -3.33 19.30 0.14
N ILE A 116 -4.49 18.72 0.44
CA ILE A 116 -4.89 17.44 -0.12
C ILE A 116 -5.23 17.64 -1.60
N THR A 117 -4.49 17.01 -2.47
CA THR A 117 -4.62 17.11 -3.94
C THR A 117 -5.40 15.96 -4.54
N ASN A 118 -5.47 14.80 -3.88
CA ASN A 118 -6.24 13.66 -4.35
C ASN A 118 -6.84 12.85 -3.20
N VAL A 119 -8.01 12.27 -3.48
CA VAL A 119 -8.72 11.36 -2.57
C VAL A 119 -9.12 10.13 -3.38
N ALA A 120 -8.65 8.97 -2.98
CA ALA A 120 -9.12 7.71 -3.53
C ALA A 120 -9.75 6.84 -2.43
N THR A 121 -10.81 6.10 -2.77
CA THR A 121 -11.47 5.18 -1.85
C THR A 121 -11.52 3.81 -2.49
N THR A 122 -11.08 2.80 -1.75
CA THR A 122 -11.07 1.41 -2.21
C THR A 122 -11.82 0.49 -1.24
N PRO A 123 -12.33 -0.65 -1.71
CA PRO A 123 -12.75 -1.72 -0.79
C PRO A 123 -11.62 -2.07 0.19
N SER A 124 -11.97 -2.35 1.45
CA SER A 124 -10.96 -2.61 2.50
C SER A 124 -10.00 -3.76 2.17
N THR A 125 -10.42 -4.71 1.34
CA THR A 125 -9.62 -5.86 0.90
C THR A 125 -8.70 -5.56 -0.30
N THR A 126 -8.78 -4.37 -0.90
CA THR A 126 -7.89 -3.96 -1.99
C THR A 126 -6.49 -3.70 -1.43
N PRO A 127 -5.44 -4.38 -1.91
CA PRO A 127 -4.06 -4.05 -1.53
C PRO A 127 -3.69 -2.62 -1.94
N ASP A 128 -2.95 -1.91 -1.10
CA ASP A 128 -2.60 -0.50 -1.33
C ASP A 128 -1.77 -0.31 -2.60
N VAL A 129 -0.94 -1.28 -2.96
CA VAL A 129 -0.18 -1.30 -4.22
C VAL A 129 -1.07 -1.15 -5.48
N LYS A 130 -2.33 -1.60 -5.42
CA LYS A 130 -3.27 -1.44 -6.54
C LYS A 130 -3.90 -0.05 -6.64
N ALA A 131 -3.75 0.77 -5.61
CA ALA A 131 -4.25 2.14 -5.62
C ALA A 131 -3.26 3.11 -6.29
N THR A 132 -1.96 2.80 -6.36
CA THR A 132 -0.91 3.72 -6.82
C THR A 132 -1.14 4.20 -8.26
N THR A 133 -1.27 3.30 -9.22
CA THR A 133 -1.47 3.67 -10.64
C THR A 133 -2.79 4.45 -10.86
N PRO A 134 -3.96 4.02 -10.33
CA PRO A 134 -5.18 4.83 -10.40
C PRO A 134 -5.05 6.23 -9.79
N ILE A 135 -4.32 6.38 -8.67
CA ILE A 135 -4.06 7.69 -8.05
C ILE A 135 -3.23 8.56 -9.01
N HIS A 136 -2.19 8.02 -9.65
CA HIS A 136 -1.39 8.77 -10.63
C HIS A 136 -2.21 9.21 -11.83
N HIS A 137 -3.12 8.38 -12.34
CA HIS A 137 -4.06 8.81 -13.39
C HIS A 137 -4.93 9.98 -12.93
N GLN A 138 -5.51 9.90 -11.73
CA GLN A 138 -6.33 10.98 -11.18
C GLN A 138 -5.52 12.29 -11.01
N LEU A 139 -4.31 12.20 -10.46
CA LEU A 139 -3.42 13.35 -10.32
C LEU A 139 -3.03 13.95 -11.67
N HIS A 140 -2.77 13.13 -12.68
CA HIS A 140 -2.48 13.55 -14.04
C HIS A 140 -3.68 14.28 -14.67
N ASP A 141 -4.89 13.72 -14.55
CA ASP A 141 -6.11 14.29 -15.10
C ASP A 141 -6.47 15.64 -14.46
N HIS A 142 -6.08 15.83 -13.21
CA HIS A 142 -6.23 17.09 -12.48
C HIS A 142 -5.05 18.07 -12.64
N HIS A 143 -4.03 17.73 -13.45
CA HIS A 143 -2.83 18.54 -13.67
C HIS A 143 -2.03 18.86 -12.38
N VAL A 144 -2.05 17.96 -11.42
CA VAL A 144 -1.34 18.06 -10.14
C VAL A 144 -0.42 16.88 -9.88
N LEU A 145 0.08 16.25 -10.95
CA LEU A 145 1.00 15.13 -10.86
C LEU A 145 2.36 15.62 -10.32
N PRO A 146 2.90 15.04 -9.22
CA PRO A 146 4.17 15.47 -8.66
C PRO A 146 5.36 14.88 -9.42
N ALA A 147 6.53 15.51 -9.34
CA ALA A 147 7.78 14.93 -9.80
C ALA A 147 8.25 13.77 -8.88
N GLU A 148 8.05 13.92 -7.57
CA GLU A 148 8.34 12.90 -6.56
C GLU A 148 7.06 12.59 -5.74
N HIS A 149 6.78 11.31 -5.51
CA HIS A 149 5.64 10.89 -4.70
C HIS A 149 6.11 9.99 -3.55
N TYR A 150 5.90 10.45 -2.33
CA TYR A 150 6.30 9.78 -1.10
C TYR A 150 5.21 8.81 -0.63
N LEU A 151 5.52 7.53 -0.58
CA LEU A 151 4.54 6.48 -0.29
C LEU A 151 4.98 5.58 0.87
N ASP A 152 4.01 5.02 1.58
CA ASP A 152 4.26 3.99 2.58
C ASP A 152 4.67 2.66 1.93
N SER A 153 5.31 1.78 2.70
CA SER A 153 5.81 0.46 2.27
C SER A 153 4.74 -0.49 1.72
N GLY A 154 3.46 -0.20 1.92
CA GLY A 154 2.34 -0.97 1.37
C GLY A 154 2.03 -0.69 -0.11
N TYR A 155 2.52 0.42 -0.67
CA TYR A 155 2.20 0.88 -2.01
C TYR A 155 3.18 0.43 -3.11
N PRO A 156 4.50 0.26 -2.86
CA PRO A 156 5.44 -0.06 -3.93
C PRO A 156 5.41 -1.54 -4.32
N SER A 157 5.68 -1.75 -5.61
CA SER A 157 6.14 -2.99 -6.21
C SER A 157 7.12 -2.63 -7.32
N ALA A 158 7.87 -3.60 -7.84
CA ALA A 158 8.74 -3.33 -8.98
C ALA A 158 7.95 -2.76 -10.17
N ASP A 159 6.75 -3.30 -10.41
CA ASP A 159 5.86 -2.86 -11.47
C ASP A 159 5.36 -1.43 -11.25
N THR A 160 4.91 -1.08 -10.03
CA THR A 160 4.43 0.29 -9.75
C THR A 160 5.56 1.32 -9.82
N ILE A 161 6.79 0.99 -9.39
CA ILE A 161 7.97 1.86 -9.51
C ILE A 161 8.25 2.13 -10.99
N THR A 162 8.30 1.09 -11.80
CA THR A 162 8.59 1.21 -13.24
C THR A 162 7.46 1.95 -13.98
N THR A 163 6.20 1.64 -13.68
CA THR A 163 5.04 2.32 -14.29
C THR A 163 5.00 3.80 -13.92
N ALA A 164 5.26 4.14 -12.65
CA ALA A 164 5.32 5.54 -12.21
C ALA A 164 6.37 6.34 -13.00
N ALA A 165 7.57 5.80 -13.14
CA ALA A 165 8.65 6.46 -13.87
C ALA A 165 8.37 6.54 -15.37
N ASN A 166 8.01 5.42 -16.03
CA ASN A 166 7.93 5.35 -17.49
C ASN A 166 6.65 5.97 -18.05
N THR A 167 5.52 5.85 -17.35
CA THR A 167 4.21 6.33 -17.82
C THR A 167 3.91 7.75 -17.38
N PHE A 168 4.31 8.09 -16.15
CA PHE A 168 3.93 9.35 -15.53
C PHE A 168 5.11 10.30 -15.29
N GLY A 169 6.35 9.84 -15.43
CA GLY A 169 7.53 10.63 -15.09
C GLY A 169 7.70 10.89 -13.59
N VAL A 170 7.04 10.09 -12.75
CA VAL A 170 7.03 10.24 -11.29
C VAL A 170 8.06 9.34 -10.65
N THR A 171 8.92 9.92 -9.81
CA THR A 171 9.84 9.16 -8.96
C THR A 171 9.13 8.77 -7.66
N LEU A 172 9.05 7.47 -7.37
CA LEU A 172 8.50 6.99 -6.09
C LEU A 172 9.58 7.02 -5.01
N VAL A 173 9.36 7.78 -3.95
CA VAL A 173 10.19 7.78 -2.74
C VAL A 173 9.49 6.91 -1.69
N THR A 174 9.87 5.65 -1.63
CA THR A 174 9.16 4.62 -0.87
C THR A 174 10.09 3.47 -0.49
N PRO A 175 9.97 2.87 0.71
CA PRO A 175 10.80 1.74 1.09
C PRO A 175 10.53 0.53 0.20
N ALA A 176 11.53 0.11 -0.56
CA ALA A 176 11.49 -1.14 -1.32
C ALA A 176 11.75 -2.32 -0.37
N LEU A 177 10.88 -3.33 -0.42
CA LEU A 177 11.05 -4.53 0.41
C LEU A 177 12.41 -5.19 0.14
N LEU A 178 13.18 -5.36 1.21
CA LEU A 178 14.44 -6.09 1.16
C LEU A 178 14.21 -7.58 0.89
N ASP A 179 15.26 -8.26 0.47
CA ASP A 179 15.19 -9.71 0.29
C ASP A 179 15.01 -10.40 1.65
N GLN A 180 13.91 -11.15 1.79
CA GLN A 180 13.53 -11.88 3.00
C GLN A 180 13.93 -13.36 2.93
N SER A 181 14.73 -13.76 1.94
CA SER A 181 15.18 -15.15 1.82
C SER A 181 16.01 -15.57 3.04
N PRO A 182 16.04 -16.88 3.38
CA PRO A 182 16.88 -17.37 4.46
C PRO A 182 18.36 -16.96 4.32
N GLN A 183 18.86 -16.91 3.10
CA GLN A 183 20.24 -16.51 2.81
C GLN A 183 20.49 -15.03 3.08
N ALA A 184 19.53 -14.16 2.73
CA ALA A 184 19.63 -12.73 3.04
C ALA A 184 19.61 -12.49 4.55
N ARG A 185 18.76 -13.22 5.27
CA ARG A 185 18.71 -13.13 6.75
C ARG A 185 19.96 -13.67 7.44
N ALA A 186 20.58 -14.70 6.85
CA ALA A 186 21.81 -15.29 7.38
C ALA A 186 23.05 -14.38 7.20
N GLY A 187 23.03 -13.48 6.22
CA GLY A 187 24.13 -12.54 5.95
C GLY A 187 25.45 -13.21 5.56
N THR A 188 25.42 -14.45 5.05
CA THR A 188 26.61 -15.24 4.72
C THR A 188 27.13 -15.04 3.29
N GLY A 189 26.60 -14.07 2.55
CA GLY A 189 27.03 -13.74 1.18
C GLY A 189 26.51 -14.69 0.10
N PHE A 190 25.38 -15.39 0.34
CA PHE A 190 24.73 -16.27 -0.64
C PHE A 190 23.28 -15.86 -0.94
N ASP A 191 22.93 -14.61 -0.65
CA ASP A 191 21.69 -14.02 -1.09
C ASP A 191 21.69 -13.72 -2.61
N LYS A 192 20.59 -13.18 -3.13
CA LYS A 192 20.47 -12.91 -4.57
C LYS A 192 21.48 -11.87 -5.08
N THR A 193 21.95 -10.96 -4.22
CA THR A 193 22.86 -9.88 -4.61
C THR A 193 24.29 -10.36 -4.83
N ALA A 194 24.64 -11.50 -4.25
CA ALA A 194 25.94 -12.13 -4.43
C ALA A 194 26.11 -12.86 -5.78
N PHE A 195 25.03 -12.97 -6.56
CA PHE A 195 25.06 -13.63 -7.87
C PHE A 195 25.14 -12.58 -8.98
N THR A 196 26.05 -12.78 -9.92
CA THR A 196 26.16 -11.91 -11.10
C THR A 196 25.14 -12.37 -12.16
N ILE A 197 24.24 -11.45 -12.55
CA ILE A 197 23.17 -11.72 -13.51
C ILE A 197 23.54 -11.06 -14.83
N ASP A 198 23.64 -11.86 -15.88
CA ASP A 198 23.75 -11.39 -17.26
C ASP A 198 22.45 -11.67 -18.00
N PHE A 199 21.71 -10.61 -18.27
CA PHE A 199 20.42 -10.68 -18.99
C PHE A 199 20.62 -10.85 -20.51
N ASP A 200 21.79 -10.49 -21.07
CA ASP A 200 22.07 -10.57 -22.49
C ASP A 200 22.42 -12.01 -22.86
N THR A 201 23.30 -12.62 -22.10
CA THR A 201 23.68 -14.04 -22.29
C THR A 201 22.70 -14.99 -21.61
N ARG A 202 21.74 -14.49 -20.82
CA ARG A 202 20.77 -15.26 -20.03
C ARG A 202 21.46 -16.26 -19.10
N GLN A 203 22.49 -15.78 -18.41
CA GLN A 203 23.25 -16.58 -17.46
C GLN A 203 23.34 -15.90 -16.10
N VAL A 204 23.52 -16.72 -15.08
CA VAL A 204 23.81 -16.27 -13.71
C VAL A 204 25.05 -16.99 -13.22
N ILE A 205 26.00 -16.23 -12.69
CA ILE A 205 27.24 -16.78 -12.10
C ILE A 205 27.08 -16.75 -10.58
N CYS A 206 27.30 -17.88 -9.93
CA CYS A 206 27.26 -17.98 -8.48
C CYS A 206 28.55 -17.45 -7.82
N PRO A 207 28.56 -17.15 -6.51
CA PRO A 207 29.77 -16.68 -5.82
C PRO A 207 30.99 -17.63 -5.90
N GLN A 208 30.77 -18.89 -6.25
CA GLN A 208 31.84 -19.87 -6.49
C GLN A 208 32.28 -19.95 -7.98
N GLY A 209 31.86 -19.00 -8.83
CA GLY A 209 32.24 -18.93 -10.22
C GLY A 209 31.53 -19.89 -11.18
N ASN A 210 30.54 -20.64 -10.72
CA ASN A 210 29.81 -21.56 -11.58
C ASN A 210 28.61 -20.89 -12.27
N SER A 211 28.41 -21.20 -13.55
CA SER A 211 27.29 -20.70 -14.34
C SER A 211 26.01 -21.49 -14.11
N SER A 212 24.87 -20.82 -14.29
CA SER A 212 23.56 -21.46 -14.25
C SER A 212 23.35 -22.41 -15.40
N ALA A 213 22.62 -23.50 -15.15
CA ALA A 213 22.28 -24.50 -16.16
C ALA A 213 20.99 -24.20 -16.91
N ASN A 214 20.11 -23.37 -16.34
CA ASN A 214 18.80 -23.10 -16.91
C ASN A 214 18.38 -21.64 -16.65
N TRP A 215 17.70 -21.05 -17.64
CA TRP A 215 17.08 -19.73 -17.57
C TRP A 215 15.69 -19.82 -18.21
N SER A 216 14.64 -19.77 -17.42
CA SER A 216 13.25 -19.96 -17.87
C SER A 216 12.36 -18.80 -17.47
N PRO A 217 11.74 -18.09 -18.44
CA PRO A 217 10.61 -17.23 -18.14
C PRO A 217 9.47 -18.03 -17.53
N ALA A 218 8.81 -17.48 -16.52
CA ALA A 218 7.69 -18.10 -15.82
C ALA A 218 6.69 -17.04 -15.36
N ASN A 219 5.48 -17.46 -15.02
CA ASN A 219 4.50 -16.63 -14.36
C ASN A 219 4.26 -17.17 -12.94
N GLN A 220 4.52 -16.36 -11.93
CA GLN A 220 4.27 -16.72 -10.54
C GLN A 220 3.25 -15.75 -9.94
N ARG A 221 2.08 -16.26 -9.59
CA ARG A 221 0.99 -15.49 -9.00
C ARG A 221 0.58 -14.24 -9.81
N GLY A 222 0.59 -14.36 -11.14
CA GLY A 222 0.25 -13.27 -12.06
C GLY A 222 1.40 -12.31 -12.38
N THR A 223 2.60 -12.56 -11.84
CA THR A 223 3.80 -11.73 -12.10
C THR A 223 4.76 -12.48 -13.00
N GLN A 224 5.25 -11.82 -14.05
CA GLN A 224 6.31 -12.34 -14.91
C GLN A 224 7.62 -12.39 -14.14
N VAL A 225 8.28 -13.55 -14.16
CA VAL A 225 9.55 -13.77 -13.47
C VAL A 225 10.49 -14.61 -14.34
N ILE A 226 11.75 -14.61 -14.00
CA ILE A 226 12.77 -15.47 -14.57
C ILE A 226 13.22 -16.44 -13.49
N VAL A 227 13.09 -17.72 -13.75
CA VAL A 227 13.56 -18.80 -12.88
C VAL A 227 14.86 -19.33 -13.41
N VAL A 228 15.90 -19.25 -12.58
CA VAL A 228 17.26 -19.71 -12.90
C VAL A 228 17.59 -20.88 -11.99
N LYS A 229 18.16 -21.95 -12.55
CA LYS A 229 18.58 -23.13 -11.80
C LYS A 229 20.04 -23.46 -12.10
N PHE A 230 20.77 -23.88 -11.07
CA PHE A 230 22.10 -24.43 -11.17
C PHE A 230 22.03 -25.96 -11.23
N ALA A 231 22.98 -26.59 -11.92
CA ALA A 231 23.00 -28.04 -12.01
C ALA A 231 23.22 -28.69 -10.63
N THR A 232 22.58 -29.83 -10.42
CA THR A 232 22.72 -30.58 -9.17
C THR A 232 24.14 -31.05 -8.97
N ASP A 233 24.79 -31.51 -10.06
CA ASP A 233 26.15 -32.03 -10.03
C ASP A 233 27.20 -30.94 -9.73
N THR A 234 26.89 -29.68 -10.05
CA THR A 234 27.70 -28.52 -9.67
C THR A 234 27.49 -28.12 -8.21
N CYS A 235 26.25 -28.14 -7.74
CA CYS A 235 25.92 -27.68 -6.39
C CYS A 235 26.18 -28.71 -5.29
N ARG A 236 26.01 -30.02 -5.59
CA ARG A 236 26.15 -31.08 -4.60
C ARG A 236 27.55 -31.19 -3.99
N PRO A 237 28.66 -31.15 -4.78
CA PRO A 237 30.02 -31.17 -4.23
C PRO A 237 30.49 -29.81 -3.70
N CYS A 238 29.67 -28.77 -3.81
CA CYS A 238 30.09 -27.42 -3.42
C CYS A 238 30.29 -27.31 -1.90
N PRO A 239 31.46 -26.85 -1.41
CA PRO A 239 31.76 -26.81 0.02
C PRO A 239 30.88 -25.87 0.80
N VAL A 240 30.24 -24.88 0.15
CA VAL A 240 29.37 -23.87 0.74
C VAL A 240 27.88 -24.13 0.43
N GLN A 241 27.53 -25.33 -0.04
CA GLN A 241 26.16 -25.68 -0.40
C GLN A 241 25.15 -25.38 0.71
N ALA A 242 25.46 -25.78 1.94
CA ALA A 242 24.58 -25.61 3.10
C ALA A 242 24.25 -24.14 3.42
N GLN A 243 25.16 -23.22 3.12
CA GLN A 243 24.95 -21.77 3.27
C GLN A 243 24.17 -21.18 2.08
N CYS A 244 24.36 -21.76 0.89
CA CYS A 244 23.80 -21.25 -0.35
C CYS A 244 22.33 -21.69 -0.57
N THR A 245 21.98 -22.93 -0.23
CA THR A 245 20.63 -23.47 -0.49
C THR A 245 20.15 -24.42 0.58
N THR A 246 18.87 -24.33 0.88
CA THR A 246 18.16 -25.27 1.77
C THR A 246 17.54 -26.44 1.00
N ALA A 247 17.70 -26.49 -0.33
CA ALA A 247 17.15 -27.55 -1.18
C ALA A 247 17.82 -28.89 -0.87
N LYS A 248 17.04 -29.89 -0.45
CA LYS A 248 17.51 -31.27 -0.21
C LYS A 248 17.79 -32.02 -1.51
N ARG A 249 17.12 -31.66 -2.59
CA ARG A 249 17.27 -32.25 -3.93
C ARG A 249 17.41 -31.14 -4.95
N GLY A 250 18.32 -31.32 -5.93
CA GLY A 250 18.60 -30.31 -6.97
C GLY A 250 19.66 -29.28 -6.55
N GLY A 251 19.96 -28.38 -7.47
CA GLY A 251 20.89 -27.25 -7.26
C GLY A 251 20.17 -26.02 -6.73
N ARG A 252 20.93 -24.93 -6.57
CA ARG A 252 20.38 -23.61 -6.21
C ARG A 252 19.38 -23.15 -7.27
N GLN A 253 18.22 -22.67 -6.83
CA GLN A 253 17.25 -21.99 -7.67
C GLN A 253 17.12 -20.54 -7.21
N LEU A 254 17.10 -19.63 -8.19
CA LEU A 254 16.84 -18.21 -7.98
C LEU A 254 15.66 -17.79 -8.84
N THR A 255 14.96 -16.76 -8.38
CA THR A 255 13.87 -16.14 -9.13
C THR A 255 14.09 -14.64 -9.15
N PHE A 256 14.12 -14.06 -10.34
CA PHE A 256 14.33 -12.64 -10.60
C PHE A 256 13.14 -12.06 -11.36
N TYR A 257 12.97 -10.76 -11.30
CA TYR A 257 12.12 -10.04 -12.24
C TYR A 257 12.77 -9.92 -13.61
N PRO A 258 12.01 -9.66 -14.69
CA PRO A 258 12.56 -9.20 -15.96
C PRO A 258 13.50 -8.01 -15.77
N ARG A 259 14.41 -7.78 -16.73
CA ARG A 259 15.53 -6.82 -16.63
C ARG A 259 15.10 -5.47 -16.04
N ASP A 260 14.12 -4.81 -16.64
CA ASP A 260 13.74 -3.45 -16.25
C ASP A 260 13.20 -3.38 -14.82
N LEU A 261 12.32 -4.32 -14.45
CA LEU A 261 11.78 -4.42 -13.09
C LEU A 261 12.87 -4.81 -12.07
N HIS A 262 13.83 -5.64 -12.47
CA HIS A 262 14.95 -6.02 -11.62
C HIS A 262 15.86 -4.83 -11.34
N HIS A 263 16.22 -4.07 -12.38
CA HIS A 263 17.05 -2.87 -12.24
C HIS A 263 16.36 -1.80 -11.39
N ALA A 264 15.09 -1.50 -11.66
CA ALA A 264 14.32 -0.51 -10.89
C ALA A 264 14.26 -0.88 -9.38
N LEU A 265 13.98 -2.16 -9.07
CA LEU A 265 13.93 -2.62 -7.69
C LEU A 265 15.29 -2.61 -7.00
N THR A 266 16.36 -2.98 -7.72
CA THR A 266 17.74 -2.96 -7.20
C THR A 266 18.17 -1.54 -6.92
N GLN A 267 17.92 -0.62 -7.84
CA GLN A 267 18.19 0.81 -7.67
C GLN A 267 17.44 1.39 -6.46
N ALA A 268 16.15 1.12 -6.33
CA ALA A 268 15.36 1.58 -5.19
C ALA A 268 15.92 1.06 -3.85
N ARG A 269 16.34 -0.21 -3.80
CA ARG A 269 16.98 -0.81 -2.61
C ARG A 269 18.32 -0.18 -2.26
N THR A 270 19.11 0.19 -3.25
CA THR A 270 20.40 0.85 -3.04
C THR A 270 20.18 2.28 -2.56
N GLN A 271 19.26 3.01 -3.19
CA GLN A 271 18.97 4.40 -2.86
C GLN A 271 18.46 4.57 -1.42
N GLN A 272 17.58 3.68 -0.94
CA GLN A 272 17.00 3.81 0.40
C GLN A 272 18.00 3.69 1.56
N SER A 273 19.22 3.20 1.30
CA SER A 273 20.30 3.17 2.30
C SER A 273 21.05 4.51 2.41
N ALA A 274 20.90 5.40 1.43
CA ALA A 274 21.54 6.72 1.42
C ALA A 274 20.86 7.66 2.42
N LYS A 275 21.67 8.48 3.12
CA LYS A 275 21.15 9.44 4.11
C LYS A 275 20.20 10.46 3.48
N ASP A 276 20.55 11.00 2.32
CA ASP A 276 19.72 11.97 1.62
C ASP A 276 18.33 11.42 1.27
N TRP A 277 18.27 10.14 0.89
CA TRP A 277 16.99 9.47 0.65
C TRP A 277 16.20 9.32 1.95
N GLN A 278 16.85 8.96 3.05
CA GLN A 278 16.20 8.82 4.36
C GLN A 278 15.66 10.16 4.86
N ASP A 279 16.40 11.25 4.65
CA ASP A 279 15.96 12.59 5.03
C ASP A 279 14.78 13.05 4.18
N LYS A 280 14.80 12.84 2.87
CA LYS A 280 13.63 13.04 2.00
C LYS A 280 12.42 12.22 2.44
N TYR A 281 12.60 10.94 2.73
CA TYR A 281 11.50 10.06 3.11
C TYR A 281 10.80 10.48 4.41
N LYS A 282 11.46 11.23 5.29
CA LYS A 282 10.86 11.80 6.52
C LYS A 282 9.71 12.76 6.20
N LEU A 283 9.72 13.41 5.03
CA LEU A 283 8.63 14.33 4.60
C LEU A 283 7.28 13.59 4.54
N ARG A 284 7.28 12.28 4.27
CA ARG A 284 6.07 11.45 4.32
C ARG A 284 5.32 11.52 5.66
N ALA A 285 6.02 11.79 6.76
CA ALA A 285 5.40 11.85 8.09
C ALA A 285 4.28 12.91 8.19
N GLY A 286 4.29 13.93 7.33
CA GLY A 286 3.25 14.96 7.26
C GLY A 286 1.86 14.38 7.03
N VAL A 287 1.72 13.37 6.16
CA VAL A 287 0.42 12.74 5.86
C VAL A 287 -0.21 12.03 7.08
N GLU A 288 0.60 11.56 8.03
CA GLU A 288 0.08 10.97 9.27
C GLU A 288 -0.66 12.01 10.12
N GLY A 289 -0.14 13.24 10.16
CA GLY A 289 -0.81 14.39 10.77
C GLY A 289 -2.12 14.72 10.07
N THR A 290 -2.15 14.67 8.74
CA THR A 290 -3.36 14.87 7.95
C THR A 290 -4.42 13.81 8.23
N ILE A 291 -4.05 12.53 8.29
CA ILE A 291 -4.97 11.45 8.65
C ILE A 291 -5.51 11.66 10.07
N HIS A 292 -4.66 12.05 11.02
CA HIS A 292 -5.10 12.34 12.38
C HIS A 292 -6.09 13.52 12.42
N GLN A 293 -5.81 14.58 11.69
CA GLN A 293 -6.69 15.75 11.55
C GLN A 293 -8.04 15.34 10.93
N ALA A 294 -8.01 14.53 9.86
CA ALA A 294 -9.22 14.02 9.22
C ALA A 294 -10.09 13.20 10.18
N ILE A 295 -9.47 12.37 11.00
CA ILE A 295 -10.19 11.57 12.00
C ILE A 295 -10.84 12.47 13.05
N THR A 296 -10.11 13.46 13.56
CA THR A 296 -10.55 14.30 14.67
C THR A 296 -11.62 15.30 14.24
N ILE A 297 -11.47 15.92 13.07
CA ILE A 297 -12.37 16.98 12.60
C ILE A 297 -13.60 16.42 11.89
N THR A 298 -13.39 15.46 10.98
CA THR A 298 -14.46 15.00 10.08
C THR A 298 -15.02 13.63 10.45
N GLY A 299 -14.33 12.89 11.32
CA GLY A 299 -14.70 11.52 11.66
C GLY A 299 -14.57 10.55 10.47
N ILE A 300 -13.60 10.77 9.60
CA ILE A 300 -13.43 10.04 8.31
C ILE A 300 -13.38 8.51 8.45
N ARG A 301 -13.08 7.98 9.65
CA ARG A 301 -13.08 6.54 9.95
C ARG A 301 -14.47 5.92 9.99
N HIS A 302 -15.51 6.73 10.10
CA HIS A 302 -16.89 6.27 10.19
C HIS A 302 -17.64 6.62 8.90
N ALA A 303 -17.91 5.62 8.07
CA ALA A 303 -18.75 5.80 6.89
C ALA A 303 -20.17 6.14 7.33
N ARG A 304 -20.68 7.29 6.90
CA ARG A 304 -22.05 7.76 7.14
C ARG A 304 -23.03 7.28 6.08
N TYR A 305 -22.51 6.81 4.96
CA TYR A 305 -23.26 6.38 3.79
C TYR A 305 -22.94 4.93 3.46
N ARG A 306 -23.82 4.31 2.68
CA ARG A 306 -23.66 2.94 2.19
C ARG A 306 -23.17 2.95 0.76
N GLY A 307 -22.26 2.01 0.45
CA GLY A 307 -21.67 1.82 -0.85
C GLY A 307 -20.41 2.67 -1.09
N LEU A 308 -19.57 2.18 -1.98
CA LEU A 308 -18.27 2.76 -2.28
C LEU A 308 -18.37 4.21 -2.77
N THR A 309 -19.27 4.48 -3.70
CA THR A 309 -19.41 5.81 -4.35
C THR A 309 -19.81 6.89 -3.35
N LYS A 310 -20.78 6.62 -2.47
CA LYS A 310 -21.22 7.60 -1.49
C LYS A 310 -20.20 7.80 -0.37
N THR A 311 -19.51 6.74 0.01
CA THR A 311 -18.40 6.83 0.97
C THR A 311 -17.22 7.61 0.38
N HIS A 312 -16.92 7.41 -0.91
CA HIS A 312 -15.92 8.23 -1.61
C HIS A 312 -16.29 9.72 -1.57
N LEU A 313 -17.53 10.07 -1.89
CA LEU A 313 -18.01 11.46 -1.80
C LEU A 313 -17.84 12.04 -0.39
N GLN A 314 -18.13 11.27 0.65
CA GLN A 314 -17.86 11.68 2.06
C GLN A 314 -16.37 11.98 2.28
N HIS A 315 -15.48 11.13 1.76
CA HIS A 315 -14.03 11.34 1.89
C HIS A 315 -13.58 12.60 1.16
N VAL A 316 -14.14 12.88 -0.03
CA VAL A 316 -13.85 14.11 -0.78
C VAL A 316 -14.31 15.34 0.01
N PHE A 317 -15.53 15.36 0.58
CA PHE A 317 -15.97 16.47 1.42
C PHE A 317 -15.10 16.64 2.67
N SER A 318 -14.62 15.55 3.25
CA SER A 318 -13.68 15.62 4.37
C SER A 318 -12.37 16.30 3.98
N ALA A 319 -11.82 15.97 2.81
CA ALA A 319 -10.60 16.58 2.29
C ALA A 319 -10.80 18.08 1.98
N ILE A 320 -11.93 18.45 1.37
CA ILE A 320 -12.28 19.86 1.11
C ILE A 320 -12.34 20.64 2.42
N ALA A 321 -13.02 20.12 3.45
CA ALA A 321 -13.11 20.76 4.75
C ALA A 321 -11.73 20.99 5.37
N LEU A 322 -10.82 20.01 5.28
CA LEU A 322 -9.45 20.16 5.78
C LEU A 322 -8.68 21.22 5.02
N ASN A 323 -8.77 21.23 3.69
CA ASN A 323 -8.11 22.24 2.87
C ASN A 323 -8.61 23.64 3.18
N LEU A 324 -9.93 23.83 3.35
CA LEU A 324 -10.51 25.12 3.74
C LEU A 324 -10.01 25.60 5.11
N ILE A 325 -9.93 24.71 6.10
CA ILE A 325 -9.40 25.01 7.43
C ILE A 325 -7.93 25.43 7.34
N ARG A 326 -7.12 24.73 6.55
CA ARG A 326 -5.70 25.01 6.37
C ARG A 326 -5.47 26.34 5.65
N LEU A 327 -6.20 26.59 4.58
CA LEU A 327 -6.16 27.86 3.85
C LEU A 327 -6.60 29.03 4.72
N HIS A 328 -7.68 28.86 5.49
CA HIS A 328 -8.13 29.90 6.43
C HIS A 328 -7.06 30.23 7.46
N ALA A 329 -6.46 29.22 8.08
CA ALA A 329 -5.37 29.40 9.05
C ALA A 329 -4.17 30.12 8.44
N TRP A 330 -3.81 29.79 7.20
CA TRP A 330 -2.73 30.46 6.47
C TRP A 330 -3.05 31.94 6.17
N TRP A 331 -4.24 32.22 5.63
CA TRP A 331 -4.67 33.61 5.31
C TRP A 331 -4.81 34.51 6.54
N THR A 332 -5.18 33.95 7.67
CA THR A 332 -5.35 34.70 8.92
C THR A 332 -4.05 34.80 9.74
N GLY A 333 -2.96 34.18 9.28
CA GLY A 333 -1.69 34.13 10.02
C GLY A 333 -1.78 33.33 11.34
N ASN A 334 -2.86 32.58 11.55
CA ASN A 334 -3.05 31.76 12.73
C ASN A 334 -2.67 30.30 12.39
N PRO A 335 -1.41 29.88 12.60
CA PRO A 335 -1.02 28.51 12.27
C PRO A 335 -1.85 27.52 13.08
N LEU A 336 -2.28 26.44 12.41
CA LEU A 336 -2.92 25.33 13.10
C LEU A 336 -1.94 24.80 14.15
N GLN A 337 -2.31 24.93 15.43
CA GLN A 337 -1.45 24.51 16.52
C GLN A 337 -1.08 23.04 16.37
N HIS A 338 0.18 22.75 16.16
CA HIS A 338 0.72 21.38 16.04
C HIS A 338 0.82 20.65 17.38
N GLY A 339 0.49 21.33 18.50
CA GLY A 339 0.55 20.79 19.85
C GLY A 339 -0.83 20.38 20.38
N ARG A 340 -0.96 19.17 20.86
CA ARG A 340 -2.02 18.80 21.79
C ARG A 340 -1.81 19.62 23.07
N THR A 341 -2.40 20.80 23.17
CA THR A 341 -2.57 21.39 24.51
C THR A 341 -3.43 20.45 25.31
N SER A 342 -2.85 19.85 26.34
CA SER A 342 -3.59 19.03 27.29
C SER A 342 -4.72 19.86 27.90
N ARG A 343 -5.79 19.22 28.39
CA ARG A 343 -6.86 19.96 29.08
C ARG A 343 -6.30 20.80 30.24
N LEU A 344 -5.24 20.31 30.90
CA LEU A 344 -4.54 21.00 31.98
C LEU A 344 -3.80 22.25 31.47
N GLU A 345 -3.15 22.15 30.32
CA GLU A 345 -2.41 23.24 29.69
C GLU A 345 -3.34 24.35 29.18
N ARG A 346 -4.53 23.97 28.61
CA ARG A 346 -5.59 24.92 28.29
C ARG A 346 -6.13 25.64 29.53
N LEU A 347 -6.27 24.92 30.65
CA LEU A 347 -6.70 25.51 31.90
C LEU A 347 -5.63 26.49 32.45
N ASN A 348 -4.35 26.15 32.39
CA ASN A 348 -3.24 27.03 32.77
C ASN A 348 -3.16 28.29 31.88
N LEU A 349 -3.35 28.14 30.57
CA LEU A 349 -3.40 29.28 29.65
C LEU A 349 -4.63 30.18 29.90
N ALA A 350 -5.77 29.59 30.24
CA ALA A 350 -6.99 30.36 30.57
C ALA A 350 -6.91 31.05 31.95
N LEU A 351 -6.06 30.55 32.88
CA LEU A 351 -5.83 31.17 34.18
C LEU A 351 -4.70 32.23 34.15
N ALA A 352 -3.89 32.22 33.09
CA ALA A 352 -2.78 33.15 32.91
C ALA A 352 -3.16 34.37 32.01
N ALA A 353 -4.35 34.32 31.38
CA ALA A 353 -4.93 35.43 30.58
C ALA A 353 -5.93 36.24 31.41
#